data_ac63d5a960025cf53c9ca5caaf781da9
#
_entry.id   ac63d5a960025cf53c9ca5caaf781da9
#
_cell.length_a   1.000
_cell.length_b   1.000
_cell.length_c   1.000
_cell.angle_alpha   90.00
_cell.angle_beta   90.00
_cell.angle_gamma   90.00
#
_symmetry.space_group_name_H-M   'P 1'
#
loop_
_entity.id
_entity.type
_entity.pdbx_description
1 polymer ?
#
loop_
_entity_poly.entity_id
_entity_poly.type
_entity_poly.pdbx_seq_one_letter_code
_entity_poly.pdbx_strand_id
1 'polypeptide(L)'
;KNDADMSCSPPIIEYETVDTAENDGLFEHCSKNNVSSFELCVSAREAQAIILRGYPVGTSAWSKIIKKEYCVKHPFPKGKVMEELATVYHIMEETNKVVFIGVKTYHYVQRVGSILHSEFSLEEVDEYMSMAEKYAINAPNIDIKYAAATRLILLSLRLVCAPNGNDEKKIYSVVVKYCRKYLKYYIMDNKMNFREKIRALLMVVSPVTIRLYVWRKKKTSMLYM
;
A
#
# COMPACT_ATOMS: atom_id res chain seq x y z
N LYS A 1 -3.99 27.06 -7.07
CA LYS A 1 -5.40 27.21 -7.51
C LYS A 1 -6.35 26.89 -6.35
N ASN A 2 -6.13 25.83 -5.60
CA ASN A 2 -7.02 25.35 -4.54
C ASN A 2 -6.58 25.71 -3.12
N ASP A 3 -5.47 26.41 -2.95
CA ASP A 3 -4.87 26.72 -1.66
C ASP A 3 -4.75 25.45 -0.77
N ALA A 4 -4.20 24.38 -1.36
CA ALA A 4 -4.05 23.11 -0.69
C ALA A 4 -2.70 23.02 0.03
N ASP A 5 -2.66 22.26 1.12
CA ASP A 5 -1.45 21.99 1.88
C ASP A 5 -0.63 20.86 1.25
N MET A 6 -1.31 19.97 0.54
CA MET A 6 -0.71 18.84 -0.16
C MET A 6 -1.42 18.58 -1.49
N SER A 7 -0.65 18.24 -2.51
CA SER A 7 -1.16 17.69 -3.78
C SER A 7 -0.59 16.32 -4.03
N CYS A 8 -1.42 15.40 -4.49
CA CYS A 8 -1.07 14.01 -4.76
C CYS A 8 -1.45 13.63 -6.19
N SER A 9 -0.59 12.89 -6.89
CA SER A 9 -0.84 12.36 -8.22
C SER A 9 -0.57 10.85 -8.28
N PRO A 10 -1.28 10.07 -9.13
CA PRO A 10 -0.93 8.68 -9.36
C PRO A 10 0.39 8.60 -10.14
N PRO A 11 1.20 7.53 -9.93
CA PRO A 11 2.42 7.31 -10.69
C PRO A 11 2.15 6.69 -12.07
N ILE A 12 3.14 6.79 -12.96
CA ILE A 12 3.34 5.91 -14.09
C ILE A 12 4.30 4.81 -13.61
N ILE A 13 3.88 3.55 -13.65
CA ILE A 13 4.75 2.43 -13.30
C ILE A 13 5.49 2.00 -14.55
N GLU A 14 6.81 1.99 -14.49
CA GLU A 14 7.71 1.54 -15.54
C GLU A 14 8.56 0.39 -15.02
N TYR A 15 8.87 -0.57 -15.88
CA TYR A 15 9.68 -1.73 -15.53
C TYR A 15 10.96 -1.74 -16.34
N GLU A 16 12.08 -1.93 -15.68
CA GLU A 16 13.41 -1.97 -16.31
C GLU A 16 13.56 -3.25 -17.17
N THR A 17 12.95 -4.35 -16.72
CA THR A 17 13.00 -5.64 -17.43
C THR A 17 11.65 -6.36 -17.36
N VAL A 18 11.46 -7.38 -18.22
CA VAL A 18 10.27 -8.25 -18.20
C VAL A 18 10.17 -8.97 -16.86
N ASP A 19 11.30 -9.43 -16.30
CA ASP A 19 11.34 -10.13 -15.01
C ASP A 19 10.85 -9.25 -13.86
N THR A 20 11.14 -7.94 -13.86
CA THR A 20 10.62 -7.02 -12.87
C THR A 20 9.11 -6.81 -13.00
N ALA A 21 8.60 -6.77 -14.22
CA ALA A 21 7.16 -6.66 -14.48
C ALA A 21 6.40 -7.91 -14.00
N GLU A 22 6.97 -9.11 -14.21
CA GLU A 22 6.37 -10.38 -13.81
C GLU A 22 6.32 -10.55 -12.28
N ASN A 23 7.30 -10.02 -11.56
CA ASN A 23 7.36 -10.11 -10.10
C ASN A 23 6.40 -9.14 -9.38
N ASP A 24 5.94 -8.09 -10.05
CA ASP A 24 5.09 -7.04 -9.46
C ASP A 24 3.57 -7.28 -9.59
N GLY A 25 3.15 -8.47 -10.00
CA GLY A 25 1.74 -8.81 -10.32
C GLY A 25 0.70 -8.56 -9.22
N LEU A 26 1.09 -8.12 -8.01
CA LEU A 26 0.19 -7.67 -6.95
C LEU A 26 -0.10 -6.16 -7.02
N PHE A 27 0.74 -5.37 -7.71
CA PHE A 27 0.62 -3.91 -7.81
C PHE A 27 -0.08 -3.42 -9.10
N GLU A 28 -0.50 -4.33 -9.98
CA GLU A 28 -1.23 -3.99 -11.21
C GLU A 28 -2.49 -3.12 -10.98
N HIS A 29 -3.01 -3.10 -9.76
CA HIS A 29 -4.23 -2.35 -9.45
C HIS A 29 -4.07 -0.83 -9.57
N CYS A 30 -2.86 -0.29 -9.38
CA CYS A 30 -2.62 1.14 -9.50
C CYS A 30 -2.34 1.61 -10.94
N SER A 31 -1.91 0.70 -11.83
CA SER A 31 -1.43 1.07 -13.17
C SER A 31 -2.44 0.93 -14.30
N LYS A 32 -3.40 0.02 -14.19
CA LYS A 32 -4.32 -0.35 -15.29
C LYS A 32 -5.54 0.54 -15.46
N ASN A 33 -5.89 1.36 -14.48
CA ASN A 33 -7.01 2.26 -14.67
C ASN A 33 -6.52 3.50 -15.42
N ASN A 34 -7.07 3.75 -16.60
CA ASN A 34 -7.04 5.04 -17.26
C ASN A 34 -7.61 6.06 -16.25
N VAL A 35 -6.73 6.66 -15.46
CA VAL A 35 -7.12 7.73 -14.56
C VAL A 35 -7.50 8.89 -15.46
N SER A 36 -8.80 9.08 -15.65
CA SER A 36 -9.31 10.26 -16.32
C SER A 36 -8.84 11.50 -15.56
N SER A 37 -8.62 12.60 -16.25
CA SER A 37 -8.28 13.87 -15.61
C SER A 37 -9.38 14.24 -14.61
N PHE A 38 -9.10 14.04 -13.32
CA PHE A 38 -9.98 14.45 -12.24
C PHE A 38 -9.19 15.34 -11.26
N GLU A 39 -9.91 16.15 -10.56
CA GLU A 39 -9.39 16.95 -9.45
C GLU A 39 -10.33 16.72 -8.27
N LEU A 40 -9.82 16.13 -7.19
CA LEU A 40 -10.58 15.84 -5.98
C LEU A 40 -9.95 16.58 -4.80
N CYS A 41 -10.64 17.58 -4.30
CA CYS A 41 -10.22 18.33 -3.12
C CYS A 41 -10.96 17.79 -1.90
N VAL A 42 -10.20 17.34 -0.90
CA VAL A 42 -10.73 16.66 0.29
C VAL A 42 -10.11 17.18 1.57
N SER A 43 -10.78 16.90 2.68
CA SER A 43 -10.24 17.12 4.02
C SER A 43 -9.10 16.16 4.34
N ALA A 44 -8.28 16.48 5.35
CA ALA A 44 -7.23 15.62 5.86
C ALA A 44 -7.74 14.19 6.17
N ARG A 45 -8.90 14.06 6.80
CA ARG A 45 -9.49 12.76 7.18
C ARG A 45 -9.83 11.89 5.98
N GLU A 46 -10.44 12.49 4.96
CA GLU A 46 -10.73 11.78 3.72
C GLU A 46 -9.46 11.39 2.98
N ALA A 47 -8.45 12.28 2.96
CA ALA A 47 -7.14 12.01 2.36
C ALA A 47 -6.43 10.84 3.06
N GLN A 48 -6.44 10.79 4.39
CA GLN A 48 -5.89 9.65 5.16
C GLN A 48 -6.55 8.33 4.76
N ALA A 49 -7.88 8.30 4.66
CA ALA A 49 -8.59 7.10 4.25
C ALA A 49 -8.24 6.66 2.82
N ILE A 50 -8.05 7.61 1.90
CA ILE A 50 -7.67 7.35 0.52
C ILE A 50 -6.27 6.73 0.46
N ILE A 51 -5.26 7.34 1.07
CA ILE A 51 -3.88 6.84 1.01
C ILE A 51 -3.68 5.50 1.71
N LEU A 52 -4.41 5.26 2.80
CA LEU A 52 -4.38 3.96 3.48
C LEU A 52 -4.95 2.84 2.61
N ARG A 53 -6.00 3.11 1.82
CA ARG A 53 -6.52 2.16 0.82
C ARG A 53 -5.61 1.97 -0.39
N GLY A 54 -4.68 2.89 -0.62
CA GLY A 54 -3.66 2.79 -1.66
C GLY A 54 -4.11 3.18 -3.06
N TYR A 55 -5.34 3.70 -3.24
CA TYR A 55 -5.86 4.10 -4.54
C TYR A 55 -6.62 5.44 -4.44
N PRO A 56 -6.41 6.37 -5.39
CA PRO A 56 -5.50 6.35 -6.55
C PRO A 56 -4.02 6.59 -6.19
N VAL A 57 -3.74 6.98 -4.96
CA VAL A 57 -2.39 7.26 -4.45
C VAL A 57 -2.22 6.58 -3.09
N GLY A 58 -1.08 5.93 -2.88
CA GLY A 58 -0.75 5.29 -1.61
C GLY A 58 0.08 6.18 -0.67
N THR A 59 0.67 5.54 0.35
CA THR A 59 1.49 6.20 1.39
C THR A 59 2.87 6.63 0.94
N SER A 60 3.33 6.25 -0.27
CA SER A 60 4.66 6.60 -0.79
C SER A 60 5.00 8.08 -0.62
N ALA A 61 6.27 8.40 -0.36
CA ALA A 61 6.74 9.78 -0.24
C ALA A 61 6.74 10.52 -1.59
N TRP A 62 7.04 9.80 -2.66
CA TRP A 62 7.04 10.33 -4.03
C TRP A 62 5.61 10.56 -4.56
N SER A 63 5.51 11.25 -5.69
CA SER A 63 4.22 11.60 -6.33
C SER A 63 3.34 12.54 -5.47
N LYS A 64 3.98 13.32 -4.61
CA LYS A 64 3.34 14.31 -3.73
C LYS A 64 4.12 15.62 -3.71
N ILE A 65 3.38 16.71 -3.65
CA ILE A 65 3.92 18.05 -3.37
C ILE A 65 3.31 18.47 -2.02
N ILE A 66 4.16 18.79 -1.07
CA ILE A 66 3.79 19.06 0.34
C ILE A 66 4.36 20.42 0.73
N LYS A 67 3.61 21.26 1.43
CA LYS A 67 4.16 22.49 1.99
C LYS A 67 5.32 22.17 2.93
N LYS A 68 6.42 22.91 2.80
CA LYS A 68 7.70 22.65 3.48
C LYS A 68 7.56 22.54 5.00
N GLU A 69 6.70 23.35 5.59
CA GLU A 69 6.47 23.40 7.05
C GLU A 69 6.08 22.03 7.63
N TYR A 70 5.24 21.27 6.94
CA TYR A 70 4.85 19.91 7.37
C TYR A 70 6.01 18.91 7.26
N CYS A 71 6.83 19.00 6.22
CA CYS A 71 8.01 18.14 6.08
C CYS A 71 9.08 18.43 7.14
N VAL A 72 9.22 19.69 7.56
CA VAL A 72 10.15 20.08 8.64
C VAL A 72 9.68 19.55 9.98
N LYS A 73 8.37 19.62 10.23
CA LYS A 73 7.75 19.15 11.48
C LYS A 73 7.76 17.62 11.61
N HIS A 74 7.60 16.91 10.50
CA HIS A 74 7.58 15.45 10.41
C HIS A 74 8.70 14.95 9.49
N PRO A 75 9.96 14.96 9.94
CA PRO A 75 11.07 14.47 9.13
C PRO A 75 10.97 12.94 8.95
N PHE A 76 11.39 12.47 7.78
CA PHE A 76 11.50 11.05 7.52
C PHE A 76 12.58 10.41 8.41
N PRO A 77 12.30 9.31 9.12
CA PRO A 77 13.26 8.65 9.99
C PRO A 77 14.42 8.07 9.18
N LYS A 78 15.65 8.42 9.56
CA LYS A 78 16.86 7.93 8.89
C LYS A 78 17.09 6.44 9.19
N GLY A 79 17.50 5.68 8.16
CA GLY A 79 17.86 4.27 8.30
C GLY A 79 16.69 3.32 8.52
N LYS A 80 15.46 3.78 8.33
CA LYS A 80 14.27 2.94 8.35
C LYS A 80 13.81 2.65 6.92
N VAL A 81 13.37 1.44 6.69
CA VAL A 81 12.69 1.05 5.44
C VAL A 81 11.19 1.26 5.62
N MET A 82 10.48 1.67 4.56
CA MET A 82 9.06 2.07 4.59
C MET A 82 8.78 3.26 5.55
N GLU A 83 9.74 4.16 5.67
CA GLU A 83 9.65 5.38 6.48
C GLU A 83 8.48 6.29 6.08
N GLU A 84 8.05 6.20 4.84
CA GLU A 84 6.90 6.94 4.33
C GLU A 84 5.58 6.51 5.00
N LEU A 85 5.47 5.25 5.41
CA LEU A 85 4.30 4.77 6.13
C LEU A 85 4.15 5.48 7.48
N ALA A 86 5.28 5.75 8.15
CA ALA A 86 5.28 6.48 9.42
C ALA A 86 5.06 7.99 9.26
N THR A 87 5.54 8.57 8.15
CA THR A 87 5.66 10.02 7.99
C THR A 87 4.47 10.64 7.25
N VAL A 88 4.13 10.13 6.07
CA VAL A 88 3.11 10.74 5.19
C VAL A 88 1.73 10.75 5.85
N TYR A 89 1.40 9.72 6.63
CA TYR A 89 0.15 9.69 7.36
C TYR A 89 0.04 10.82 8.38
N HIS A 90 1.10 11.05 9.19
CA HIS A 90 1.13 12.11 10.19
C HIS A 90 1.16 13.50 9.57
N ILE A 91 1.85 13.67 8.44
CA ILE A 91 1.78 14.92 7.68
C ILE A 91 0.32 15.21 7.30
N MET A 92 -0.41 14.22 6.79
CA MET A 92 -1.82 14.42 6.43
C MET A 92 -2.72 14.72 7.62
N GLU A 93 -2.41 14.23 8.82
CA GLU A 93 -3.20 14.55 10.03
C GLU A 93 -3.22 16.05 10.33
N GLU A 94 -2.17 16.76 9.98
CA GLU A 94 -2.02 18.19 10.27
C GLU A 94 -2.43 19.08 9.10
N THR A 95 -2.58 18.55 7.89
CA THR A 95 -3.08 19.32 6.74
C THR A 95 -4.56 19.61 6.90
N ASN A 96 -5.02 20.74 6.33
CA ASN A 96 -6.45 21.05 6.25
C ASN A 96 -7.06 20.54 4.96
N LYS A 97 -6.31 20.67 3.87
CA LYS A 97 -6.79 20.42 2.52
C LYS A 97 -5.77 19.66 1.68
N VAL A 98 -6.22 18.57 1.09
CA VAL A 98 -5.42 17.74 0.19
C VAL A 98 -6.11 17.65 -1.16
N VAL A 99 -5.35 17.81 -2.24
CA VAL A 99 -5.87 17.68 -3.61
C VAL A 99 -5.26 16.45 -4.27
N PHE A 100 -6.11 15.57 -4.76
CA PHE A 100 -5.72 14.47 -5.64
C PHE A 100 -6.00 14.87 -7.08
N ILE A 101 -5.00 14.78 -7.94
CA ILE A 101 -5.12 15.03 -9.37
C ILE A 101 -5.02 13.73 -10.16
N GLY A 102 -5.83 13.57 -11.20
CA GLY A 102 -5.81 12.38 -12.05
C GLY A 102 -4.66 12.34 -13.06
N VAL A 103 -3.92 13.44 -13.19
CA VAL A 103 -2.77 13.49 -14.11
C VAL A 103 -1.60 12.77 -13.50
N LYS A 104 -1.04 11.80 -14.20
CA LYS A 104 0.16 11.07 -13.80
C LYS A 104 1.39 11.95 -14.07
N THR A 105 2.14 12.28 -13.02
CA THR A 105 3.27 13.21 -13.10
C THR A 105 4.61 12.61 -12.66
N TYR A 106 4.59 11.40 -12.11
CA TYR A 106 5.77 10.73 -11.56
C TYR A 106 5.98 9.38 -12.21
N HIS A 107 7.19 9.18 -12.77
CA HIS A 107 7.63 7.89 -13.33
C HIS A 107 8.31 7.08 -12.24
N TYR A 108 7.65 6.00 -11.81
CA TYR A 108 8.18 5.09 -10.82
C TYR A 108 8.79 3.87 -11.51
N VAL A 109 10.12 3.88 -11.62
CA VAL A 109 10.86 2.81 -12.31
C VAL A 109 11.13 1.65 -11.36
N GLN A 110 10.57 0.49 -11.67
CA GLN A 110 10.83 -0.77 -10.97
C GLN A 110 12.12 -1.39 -11.51
N ARG A 111 13.09 -1.62 -10.62
CA ARG A 111 14.43 -2.14 -10.96
C ARG A 111 14.69 -3.47 -10.30
N VAL A 112 15.50 -4.31 -10.95
CA VAL A 112 16.09 -5.49 -10.31
C VAL A 112 16.95 -5.05 -9.11
N GLY A 113 16.81 -5.73 -7.96
CA GLY A 113 17.58 -5.40 -6.74
C GLY A 113 17.07 -4.16 -5.98
N SER A 114 15.90 -3.61 -6.32
CA SER A 114 15.29 -2.58 -5.48
C SER A 114 14.91 -3.15 -4.11
N ILE A 115 14.86 -2.30 -3.09
CA ILE A 115 14.46 -2.67 -1.70
C ILE A 115 13.13 -3.44 -1.68
N LEU A 116 12.22 -3.12 -2.60
CA LEU A 116 10.92 -3.78 -2.69
C LEU A 116 10.98 -5.24 -3.16
N HIS A 117 12.10 -5.65 -3.76
CA HIS A 117 12.36 -7.00 -4.26
C HIS A 117 13.37 -7.76 -3.39
N SER A 118 13.85 -7.17 -2.27
CA SER A 118 14.73 -7.84 -1.32
C SER A 118 13.95 -8.75 -0.37
N GLU A 119 14.66 -9.67 0.25
CA GLU A 119 14.12 -10.47 1.35
C GLU A 119 13.91 -9.57 2.58
N PHE A 120 12.83 -9.82 3.31
CA PHE A 120 12.54 -9.15 4.57
C PHE A 120 12.96 -10.04 5.74
N SER A 121 13.61 -9.46 6.73
CA SER A 121 13.85 -10.13 8.02
C SER A 121 12.53 -10.19 8.83
N LEU A 122 12.49 -11.14 9.78
CA LEU A 122 11.34 -11.24 10.67
C LEU A 122 11.11 -9.97 11.50
N GLU A 123 12.19 -9.30 11.91
CA GLU A 123 12.15 -8.06 12.67
C GLU A 123 11.55 -6.91 11.85
N GLU A 124 11.98 -6.74 10.61
CA GLU A 124 11.40 -5.74 9.69
C GLU A 124 9.91 -6.01 9.45
N VAL A 125 9.51 -7.25 9.25
CA VAL A 125 8.10 -7.61 9.06
C VAL A 125 7.26 -7.25 10.28
N ASP A 126 7.72 -7.56 11.49
CA ASP A 126 6.99 -7.24 12.72
C ASP A 126 6.93 -5.72 12.93
N GLU A 127 8.02 -4.98 12.66
CA GLU A 127 8.05 -3.51 12.71
C GLU A 127 7.02 -2.90 11.74
N TYR A 128 6.95 -3.38 10.49
CA TYR A 128 6.00 -2.86 9.48
C TYR A 128 4.55 -3.14 9.84
N MET A 129 4.27 -4.36 10.27
CA MET A 129 2.92 -4.75 10.67
C MET A 129 2.46 -3.98 11.92
N SER A 130 3.34 -3.82 12.91
CA SER A 130 3.09 -3.04 14.12
C SER A 130 2.84 -1.56 13.80
N MET A 131 3.63 -0.98 12.90
CA MET A 131 3.45 0.40 12.46
C MET A 131 2.10 0.61 11.77
N ALA A 132 1.75 -0.28 10.83
CA ALA A 132 0.45 -0.22 10.15
C ALA A 132 -0.72 -0.45 11.13
N GLU A 133 -0.54 -1.29 12.16
CA GLU A 133 -1.54 -1.53 13.18
C GLU A 133 -1.87 -0.30 14.02
N LYS A 134 -0.89 0.57 14.30
CA LYS A 134 -1.12 1.81 15.05
C LYS A 134 -2.21 2.67 14.41
N TYR A 135 -2.31 2.70 13.08
CA TYR A 135 -3.38 3.43 12.39
C TYR A 135 -4.77 2.84 12.63
N ALA A 136 -4.88 1.52 12.75
CA ALA A 136 -6.14 0.86 13.06
C ALA A 136 -6.52 1.00 14.54
N ILE A 137 -5.54 1.01 15.45
CA ILE A 137 -5.77 1.23 16.89
C ILE A 137 -6.23 2.66 17.15
N ASN A 138 -5.52 3.64 16.58
CA ASN A 138 -5.75 5.07 16.82
C ASN A 138 -6.76 5.69 15.85
N ALA A 139 -7.48 4.87 15.07
CA ALA A 139 -8.42 5.35 14.07
C ALA A 139 -9.52 6.22 14.71
N PRO A 140 -9.65 7.51 14.32
CA PRO A 140 -10.60 8.44 14.93
C PRO A 140 -12.06 8.16 14.55
N ASN A 141 -12.27 7.36 13.51
CA ASN A 141 -13.60 6.96 13.04
C ASN A 141 -13.55 5.60 12.32
N ILE A 142 -14.72 5.09 11.98
CA ILE A 142 -14.85 3.76 11.38
C ILE A 142 -14.29 3.69 9.94
N ASP A 143 -14.36 4.77 9.16
CA ASP A 143 -13.83 4.79 7.80
C ASP A 143 -12.30 4.72 7.78
N ILE A 144 -11.64 5.45 8.68
CA ILE A 144 -10.18 5.32 8.87
C ILE A 144 -9.82 3.94 9.37
N LYS A 145 -10.62 3.33 10.25
CA LYS A 145 -10.38 1.96 10.73
C LYS A 145 -10.47 0.94 9.61
N TYR A 146 -11.44 1.07 8.72
CA TYR A 146 -11.56 0.23 7.53
C TYR A 146 -10.36 0.43 6.59
N ALA A 147 -9.99 1.67 6.33
CA ALA A 147 -8.83 2.00 5.50
C ALA A 147 -7.50 1.47 6.08
N ALA A 148 -7.30 1.56 7.39
CA ALA A 148 -6.14 1.01 8.08
C ALA A 148 -6.11 -0.52 8.03
N ALA A 149 -7.26 -1.18 8.21
CA ALA A 149 -7.38 -2.62 8.00
C ALA A 149 -7.04 -3.02 6.56
N THR A 150 -7.48 -2.22 5.58
CA THR A 150 -7.11 -2.41 4.17
C THR A 150 -5.60 -2.31 3.99
N ARG A 151 -4.94 -1.30 4.58
CA ARG A 151 -3.47 -1.16 4.52
C ARG A 151 -2.76 -2.38 5.10
N LEU A 152 -3.19 -2.86 6.27
CA LEU A 152 -2.65 -4.08 6.89
C LEU A 152 -2.77 -5.30 5.97
N ILE A 153 -3.93 -5.52 5.37
CA ILE A 153 -4.15 -6.65 4.47
C ILE A 153 -3.30 -6.53 3.19
N LEU A 154 -3.22 -5.34 2.58
CA LEU A 154 -2.39 -5.12 1.38
C LEU A 154 -0.90 -5.33 1.67
N LEU A 155 -0.40 -4.82 2.80
CA LEU A 155 0.97 -5.05 3.24
C LEU A 155 1.23 -6.55 3.48
N SER A 156 0.30 -7.22 4.12
CA SER A 156 0.37 -8.65 4.37
C SER A 156 0.45 -9.49 3.10
N LEU A 157 -0.39 -9.18 2.11
CA LEU A 157 -0.36 -9.83 0.80
C LEU A 157 1.00 -9.66 0.12
N ARG A 158 1.57 -8.46 0.21
CA ARG A 158 2.90 -8.18 -0.31
C ARG A 158 3.98 -9.01 0.38
N LEU A 159 4.02 -9.00 1.72
CA LEU A 159 5.02 -9.73 2.50
C LEU A 159 4.94 -11.25 2.29
N VAL A 160 3.73 -11.80 2.17
CA VAL A 160 3.54 -13.23 1.86
C VAL A 160 4.04 -13.62 0.47
N CYS A 161 3.97 -12.70 -0.50
CA CYS A 161 4.40 -12.96 -1.88
C CYS A 161 5.85 -12.57 -2.17
N ALA A 162 6.52 -11.88 -1.24
CA ALA A 162 7.94 -11.58 -1.34
C ALA A 162 8.79 -12.85 -1.13
N PRO A 163 10.03 -12.89 -1.63
CA PRO A 163 10.99 -13.91 -1.25
C PRO A 163 11.34 -13.73 0.23
N ASN A 164 11.15 -14.76 1.05
CA ASN A 164 11.29 -14.68 2.51
C ASN A 164 12.35 -15.64 3.08
N GLY A 165 13.13 -16.29 2.22
CA GLY A 165 14.26 -17.15 2.62
C GLY A 165 13.88 -18.21 3.67
N ASN A 166 14.77 -18.39 4.65
CA ASN A 166 14.61 -19.41 5.70
C ASN A 166 13.54 -19.06 6.75
N ASP A 167 13.16 -17.80 6.90
CA ASP A 167 12.18 -17.33 7.89
C ASP A 167 10.73 -17.30 7.38
N GLU A 168 10.49 -17.82 6.20
CA GLU A 168 9.19 -17.80 5.53
C GLU A 168 8.02 -18.23 6.44
N LYS A 169 8.16 -19.36 7.14
CA LYS A 169 7.11 -19.89 8.02
C LYS A 169 6.81 -18.95 9.22
N LYS A 170 7.86 -18.34 9.78
CA LYS A 170 7.73 -17.40 10.91
C LYS A 170 7.05 -16.11 10.43
N ILE A 171 7.49 -15.56 9.29
CA ILE A 171 6.90 -14.39 8.65
C ILE A 171 5.41 -14.63 8.39
N TYR A 172 5.03 -15.78 7.85
CA TYR A 172 3.62 -16.13 7.66
C TYR A 172 2.83 -16.13 8.95
N SER A 173 3.39 -16.69 10.02
CA SER A 173 2.73 -16.73 11.31
C SER A 173 2.43 -15.33 11.83
N VAL A 174 3.40 -14.42 11.75
CA VAL A 174 3.24 -13.01 12.15
C VAL A 174 2.19 -12.33 11.31
N VAL A 175 2.33 -12.38 9.99
CA VAL A 175 1.43 -11.71 9.04
C VAL A 175 -0.01 -12.19 9.20
N VAL A 176 -0.25 -13.50 9.28
CA VAL A 176 -1.59 -14.09 9.43
C VAL A 176 -2.24 -13.69 10.76
N LYS A 177 -1.47 -13.55 11.83
CA LYS A 177 -1.97 -13.05 13.13
C LYS A 177 -2.60 -11.65 12.98
N TYR A 178 -1.90 -10.72 12.35
CA TYR A 178 -2.43 -9.38 12.09
C TYR A 178 -3.65 -9.42 11.16
N CYS A 179 -3.59 -10.20 10.09
CA CYS A 179 -4.70 -10.34 9.17
C CYS A 179 -5.97 -10.83 9.85
N ARG A 180 -5.89 -11.89 10.67
CA ARG A 180 -7.06 -12.42 11.40
C ARG A 180 -7.69 -11.38 12.30
N LYS A 181 -6.89 -10.57 12.97
CA LYS A 181 -7.37 -9.51 13.88
C LYS A 181 -8.19 -8.45 13.15
N TYR A 182 -7.78 -8.08 11.92
CA TYR A 182 -8.38 -6.96 11.17
C TYR A 182 -9.26 -7.39 9.99
N LEU A 183 -9.34 -8.68 9.69
CA LEU A 183 -10.08 -9.20 8.54
C LEU A 183 -11.54 -8.75 8.50
N LYS A 184 -12.24 -8.73 9.62
CA LYS A 184 -13.63 -8.29 9.70
C LYS A 184 -13.83 -6.85 9.19
N TYR A 185 -12.94 -5.93 9.58
CA TYR A 185 -12.99 -4.53 9.16
C TYR A 185 -12.72 -4.39 7.66
N TYR A 186 -11.79 -5.18 7.12
CA TYR A 186 -11.51 -5.23 5.70
C TYR A 186 -12.69 -5.76 4.88
N ILE A 187 -13.32 -6.83 5.34
CA ILE A 187 -14.51 -7.41 4.66
C ILE A 187 -15.69 -6.44 4.68
N MET A 188 -15.85 -5.68 5.77
CA MET A 188 -16.92 -4.68 5.90
C MET A 188 -16.66 -3.40 5.12
N ASP A 189 -15.43 -3.13 4.66
CA ASP A 189 -15.13 -1.97 3.83
C ASP A 189 -15.81 -2.09 2.46
N ASN A 190 -16.86 -1.31 2.23
CA ASN A 190 -17.63 -1.31 0.98
C ASN A 190 -16.86 -0.71 -0.22
N LYS A 191 -15.75 -0.02 0.04
CA LYS A 191 -14.85 0.54 -0.99
C LYS A 191 -13.92 -0.51 -1.58
N MET A 192 -13.84 -1.71 -0.97
CA MET A 192 -13.04 -2.82 -1.46
C MET A 192 -13.87 -3.77 -2.31
N ASN A 193 -13.31 -4.21 -3.44
CA ASN A 193 -14.02 -5.11 -4.34
C ASN A 193 -14.04 -6.56 -3.81
N PHE A 194 -15.00 -7.34 -4.29
CA PHE A 194 -15.23 -8.72 -3.85
C PHE A 194 -14.03 -9.65 -4.09
N ARG A 195 -13.32 -9.47 -5.21
CA ARG A 195 -12.15 -10.31 -5.55
C ARG A 195 -11.01 -10.11 -4.54
N GLU A 196 -10.77 -8.87 -4.11
CA GLU A 196 -9.74 -8.57 -3.10
C GLU A 196 -10.13 -9.14 -1.73
N LYS A 197 -11.43 -9.13 -1.38
CA LYS A 197 -11.93 -9.76 -0.15
C LYS A 197 -11.69 -11.27 -0.15
N ILE A 198 -11.91 -11.94 -1.29
CA ILE A 198 -11.58 -13.38 -1.44
C ILE A 198 -10.08 -13.62 -1.26
N ARG A 199 -9.21 -12.79 -1.85
CA ARG A 199 -7.74 -12.93 -1.67
C ARG A 199 -7.33 -12.85 -0.20
N ALA A 200 -7.89 -11.91 0.55
CA ALA A 200 -7.63 -11.77 1.97
C ALA A 200 -8.08 -13.01 2.77
N LEU A 201 -9.25 -13.56 2.44
CA LEU A 201 -9.75 -14.80 3.05
C LEU A 201 -8.83 -15.99 2.74
N LEU A 202 -8.42 -16.17 1.49
CA LEU A 202 -7.51 -17.24 1.08
C LEU A 202 -6.16 -17.15 1.82
N MET A 203 -5.61 -15.94 2.00
CA MET A 203 -4.37 -15.72 2.73
C MET A 203 -4.49 -16.13 4.21
N VAL A 204 -5.61 -15.82 4.84
CA VAL A 204 -5.84 -16.14 6.26
C VAL A 204 -6.08 -17.63 6.48
N VAL A 205 -6.69 -18.32 5.51
CA VAL A 205 -6.90 -19.78 5.56
C VAL A 205 -5.58 -20.51 5.35
N SER A 206 -4.84 -20.16 4.31
CA SER A 206 -3.54 -20.74 4.02
C SER A 206 -2.68 -19.82 3.14
N PRO A 207 -1.52 -19.37 3.62
CA PRO A 207 -0.57 -18.60 2.80
C PRO A 207 -0.16 -19.31 1.50
N VAL A 208 -0.15 -20.64 1.50
CA VAL A 208 0.16 -21.43 0.30
C VAL A 208 -0.90 -21.24 -0.79
N THR A 209 -2.18 -21.15 -0.42
CA THR A 209 -3.26 -20.96 -1.40
C THR A 209 -3.16 -19.63 -2.12
N ILE A 210 -2.79 -18.56 -1.42
CA ILE A 210 -2.62 -17.25 -2.08
C ILE A 210 -1.40 -17.24 -3.01
N ARG A 211 -0.29 -17.89 -2.64
CA ARG A 211 0.88 -18.04 -3.53
C ARG A 211 0.54 -18.80 -4.79
N LEU A 212 -0.15 -19.93 -4.67
CA LEU A 212 -0.62 -20.70 -5.82
C LEU A 212 -1.57 -19.89 -6.71
N TYR A 213 -2.46 -19.10 -6.12
CA TYR A 213 -3.36 -18.21 -6.85
C TYR A 213 -2.58 -17.15 -7.64
N VAL A 214 -1.61 -16.48 -7.01
CA VAL A 214 -0.77 -15.48 -7.65
C VAL A 214 0.09 -16.11 -8.76
N TRP A 215 0.70 -17.27 -8.50
CA TRP A 215 1.49 -18.00 -9.48
C TRP A 215 0.66 -18.41 -10.72
N ARG A 216 -0.55 -18.93 -10.51
CA ARG A 216 -1.46 -19.27 -11.63
C ARG A 216 -1.82 -18.05 -12.47
N LYS A 217 -2.05 -16.91 -11.82
CA LYS A 217 -2.39 -15.67 -12.52
C LYS A 217 -1.25 -15.18 -13.40
N LYS A 218 0.00 -15.24 -12.91
CA LYS A 218 1.21 -14.93 -13.69
C LYS A 218 1.30 -15.82 -14.93
N LYS A 219 1.14 -17.14 -14.76
CA LYS A 219 1.20 -18.09 -15.88
C LYS A 219 0.10 -17.86 -16.92
N THR A 220 -1.09 -17.44 -16.52
CA THR A 220 -2.20 -17.14 -17.43
C THR A 220 -1.95 -15.85 -18.21
N SER A 221 -1.35 -14.82 -17.62
CA SER A 221 -1.00 -13.59 -18.34
C SER A 221 0.07 -13.82 -19.42
N MET A 222 1.03 -14.72 -19.18
CA MET A 222 2.04 -15.11 -20.19
C MET A 222 1.45 -15.85 -21.40
N LEU A 223 0.30 -16.52 -21.26
CA LEU A 223 -0.35 -17.26 -22.37
C LEU A 223 -1.14 -16.35 -23.31
N TYR A 224 -1.33 -15.07 -22.95
CA TYR A 224 -2.07 -14.09 -23.76
C TYR A 224 -1.17 -12.93 -24.27
N MET A 225 0.15 -13.04 -24.11
CA MET A 225 1.17 -12.23 -24.79
C MET A 225 1.74 -12.99 -25.99
#